data_b81e9ede2af7407d2662460689271b68
#
_entry.id   b81e9ede2af7407d2662460689271b68
#
_cell.length_a   1.000
_cell.length_b   1.000
_cell.length_c   1.000
_cell.angle_alpha   90.00
_cell.angle_beta   90.00
_cell.angle_gamma   90.00
#
_symmetry.space_group_name_H-M   'P 1'
#
loop_
_entity.id
_entity.type
_entity.pdbx_description
1 polymer ?
#
loop_
_entity_poly.entity_id
_entity_poly.type
_entity_poly.pdbx_seq_one_letter_code
_entity_poly.pdbx_strand_id
1 'polypeptide(L)'
;GSGTSFQAIVASGTRSALPHGVASEKLIENGDLLTIDMGAIWDGYCSDMTRTVNVGKAAPKAREIYDLVYRAQVAASDAIDPEFEADKIARDIISEAGFGAFFGHGLGHGVGMDIHEAPRVSYLGKGKLAAGQIVTCEPGVYLEGFGGVRIEDMLHITQNGAQILTQTPKPATLLEI
;
A
#
# COMPACT_ATOMS: atom_id res chain seq x y z
N GLY A 1 15.79 -15.48 -4.77
CA GLY A 1 15.58 -15.12 -3.37
C GLY A 1 15.69 -16.31 -2.44
N SER A 2 15.86 -16.05 -1.15
CA SER A 2 16.01 -17.09 -0.11
C SER A 2 14.67 -17.50 0.51
N GLY A 3 13.60 -16.79 0.20
CA GLY A 3 12.25 -17.02 0.73
C GLY A 3 11.34 -15.82 0.54
N THR A 4 10.18 -15.85 1.20
CA THR A 4 9.24 -14.72 1.28
C THR A 4 9.58 -13.85 2.49
N SER A 5 9.40 -12.52 2.38
CA SER A 5 9.64 -11.57 3.49
C SER A 5 8.63 -11.78 4.63
N PHE A 6 7.43 -12.22 4.27
CA PHE A 6 6.31 -12.49 5.17
C PHE A 6 5.34 -13.48 4.50
N GLN A 7 4.32 -13.90 5.24
CA GLN A 7 3.22 -14.69 4.66
C GLN A 7 2.43 -13.80 3.71
N ALA A 8 2.45 -14.11 2.40
CA ALA A 8 1.75 -13.32 1.39
C ALA A 8 0.26 -13.17 1.73
N ILE A 9 -0.25 -11.95 1.54
CA ILE A 9 -1.66 -11.63 1.65
C ILE A 9 -2.27 -11.75 0.25
N VAL A 10 -3.25 -12.63 0.11
CA VAL A 10 -4.07 -12.73 -1.11
C VAL A 10 -5.53 -12.75 -0.65
N ALA A 11 -6.17 -11.59 -0.72
CA ALA A 11 -7.51 -11.39 -0.18
C ALA A 11 -8.48 -10.89 -1.25
N SER A 12 -9.58 -11.60 -1.46
CA SER A 12 -10.57 -11.28 -2.50
C SER A 12 -11.93 -10.90 -1.94
N GLY A 13 -12.66 -10.06 -2.68
CA GLY A 13 -14.01 -9.60 -2.35
C GLY A 13 -14.05 -8.90 -1.00
N THR A 14 -15.02 -9.23 -0.16
CA THR A 14 -15.17 -8.64 1.18
C THR A 14 -13.95 -8.85 2.09
N ARG A 15 -13.15 -9.91 1.84
CA ARG A 15 -11.94 -10.17 2.62
C ARG A 15 -10.80 -9.19 2.31
N SER A 16 -10.80 -8.54 1.14
CA SER A 16 -9.84 -7.48 0.82
C SER A 16 -9.99 -6.24 1.71
N ALA A 17 -11.12 -6.12 2.43
CA ALA A 17 -11.30 -5.11 3.48
C ALA A 17 -10.52 -5.42 4.78
N LEU A 18 -9.85 -6.57 4.87
CA LEU A 18 -8.99 -6.92 5.99
C LEU A 18 -7.54 -6.57 5.61
N PRO A 19 -6.89 -5.56 6.23
CA PRO A 19 -5.52 -5.14 5.88
C PRO A 19 -4.50 -6.29 5.91
N HIS A 20 -4.69 -7.26 6.81
CA HIS A 20 -3.86 -8.46 6.97
C HIS A 20 -4.60 -9.75 6.59
N GLY A 21 -5.48 -9.68 5.60
CA GLY A 21 -6.31 -10.79 5.17
C GLY A 21 -5.54 -11.85 4.38
N VAL A 22 -4.96 -12.83 5.06
CA VAL A 22 -4.32 -13.99 4.40
C VAL A 22 -5.33 -14.81 3.59
N ALA A 23 -4.82 -15.61 2.65
CA ALA A 23 -5.65 -16.53 1.86
C ALA A 23 -6.52 -17.46 2.75
N SER A 24 -7.70 -17.79 2.27
CA SER A 24 -8.68 -18.62 2.97
C SER A 24 -9.41 -19.53 1.97
N GLU A 25 -10.43 -20.26 2.44
CA GLU A 25 -11.29 -21.10 1.60
C GLU A 25 -12.26 -20.29 0.69
N LYS A 26 -12.33 -18.95 0.84
CA LYS A 26 -13.14 -18.13 -0.05
C LYS A 26 -12.58 -18.22 -1.48
N LEU A 27 -13.43 -18.68 -2.39
CA LEU A 27 -13.11 -18.67 -3.83
C LEU A 27 -13.11 -17.25 -4.37
N ILE A 28 -12.22 -17.00 -5.32
CA ILE A 28 -12.18 -15.74 -6.07
C ILE A 28 -13.36 -15.75 -7.05
N GLU A 29 -14.13 -14.66 -7.08
CA GLU A 29 -15.34 -14.53 -7.88
C GLU A 29 -15.27 -13.32 -8.82
N ASN A 30 -16.05 -13.36 -9.89
CA ASN A 30 -16.17 -12.23 -10.81
C ASN A 30 -16.77 -11.02 -10.08
N GLY A 31 -16.11 -9.87 -10.20
CA GLY A 31 -16.44 -8.63 -9.50
C GLY A 31 -15.61 -8.38 -8.23
N ASP A 32 -14.87 -9.39 -7.75
CA ASP A 32 -14.03 -9.22 -6.56
C ASP A 32 -12.88 -8.22 -6.80
N LEU A 33 -12.68 -7.32 -5.84
CA LEU A 33 -11.38 -6.69 -5.62
C LEU A 33 -10.43 -7.77 -5.08
N LEU A 34 -9.26 -7.89 -5.67
CA LEU A 34 -8.20 -8.82 -5.26
C LEU A 34 -6.97 -8.03 -4.86
N THR A 35 -6.68 -8.00 -3.57
CA THR A 35 -5.46 -7.42 -3.02
C THR A 35 -4.40 -8.50 -2.91
N ILE A 36 -3.24 -8.24 -3.49
CA ILE A 36 -2.07 -9.11 -3.47
C ILE A 36 -0.93 -8.31 -2.85
N ASP A 37 -0.46 -8.76 -1.69
CA ASP A 37 0.62 -8.16 -0.93
C ASP A 37 1.68 -9.22 -0.68
N MET A 38 2.88 -8.97 -1.20
CA MET A 38 3.95 -9.95 -1.21
C MET A 38 5.33 -9.31 -1.21
N GLY A 39 6.27 -10.04 -0.67
CA GLY A 39 7.68 -9.67 -0.69
C GLY A 39 8.61 -10.87 -0.71
N ALA A 40 9.85 -10.63 -1.03
CA ALA A 40 10.90 -11.66 -1.11
C ALA A 40 12.14 -11.23 -0.32
N ILE A 41 12.89 -12.22 0.16
CA ILE A 41 14.21 -12.02 0.77
C ILE A 41 15.28 -12.25 -0.29
N TRP A 42 16.14 -11.25 -0.46
CA TRP A 42 17.32 -11.34 -1.32
C TRP A 42 18.54 -10.85 -0.55
N ASP A 43 19.56 -11.70 -0.47
CA ASP A 43 20.82 -11.42 0.25
C ASP A 43 20.62 -10.88 1.68
N GLY A 44 19.63 -11.43 2.38
CA GLY A 44 19.26 -11.04 3.74
C GLY A 44 18.34 -9.82 3.86
N TYR A 45 18.00 -9.14 2.77
CA TYR A 45 17.11 -7.98 2.76
C TYR A 45 15.71 -8.34 2.26
N CYS A 46 14.72 -7.73 2.90
CA CYS A 46 13.31 -7.87 2.55
C CYS A 46 12.90 -6.91 1.43
N SER A 47 11.94 -7.34 0.61
CA SER A 47 11.14 -6.45 -0.23
C SER A 47 9.68 -6.52 0.17
N ASP A 48 8.93 -5.49 -0.24
CA ASP A 48 7.51 -5.32 0.05
C ASP A 48 6.77 -4.66 -1.09
N MET A 49 5.56 -5.14 -1.41
CA MET A 49 4.77 -4.59 -2.49
C MET A 49 3.31 -5.04 -2.40
N THR A 50 2.38 -4.10 -2.50
CA THR A 50 0.95 -4.42 -2.68
C THR A 50 0.42 -3.90 -4.01
N ARG A 51 -0.40 -4.73 -4.67
CA ARG A 51 -1.24 -4.34 -5.81
C ARG A 51 -2.67 -4.81 -5.57
N THR A 52 -3.63 -3.98 -6.01
CA THR A 52 -5.05 -4.37 -6.06
C THR A 52 -5.51 -4.39 -7.51
N VAL A 53 -6.18 -5.46 -7.90
CA VAL A 53 -6.80 -5.65 -9.21
C VAL A 53 -8.28 -6.02 -9.03
N ASN A 54 -9.06 -6.00 -10.10
CA ASN A 54 -10.44 -6.49 -10.09
C ASN A 54 -10.57 -7.74 -10.97
N VAL A 55 -11.22 -8.77 -10.46
CA VAL A 55 -11.50 -9.98 -11.23
C VAL A 55 -12.76 -9.73 -12.07
N GLY A 56 -12.60 -9.76 -13.41
CA GLY A 56 -13.66 -9.38 -14.33
C GLY A 56 -14.05 -7.90 -14.21
N LYS A 57 -15.31 -7.56 -14.50
CA LYS A 57 -15.78 -6.18 -14.57
C LYS A 57 -15.90 -5.52 -13.19
N ALA A 58 -15.18 -4.43 -12.98
CA ALA A 58 -15.21 -3.68 -11.72
C ALA A 58 -16.52 -2.89 -11.54
N ALA A 59 -17.03 -2.89 -10.32
CA ALA A 59 -18.12 -2.01 -9.92
C ALA A 59 -17.66 -0.53 -9.93
N PRO A 60 -18.57 0.44 -10.17
CA PRO A 60 -18.21 1.87 -10.09
C PRO A 60 -17.53 2.26 -8.78
N LYS A 61 -17.99 1.72 -7.66
CA LYS A 61 -17.41 1.97 -6.33
C LYS A 61 -15.99 1.43 -6.19
N ALA A 62 -15.68 0.28 -6.80
CA ALA A 62 -14.33 -0.28 -6.80
C ALA A 62 -13.35 0.65 -7.55
N ARG A 63 -13.76 1.19 -8.69
CA ARG A 63 -12.98 2.18 -9.45
C ARG A 63 -12.77 3.47 -8.65
N GLU A 64 -13.84 3.99 -8.02
CA GLU A 64 -13.80 5.21 -7.20
C GLU A 64 -12.74 5.10 -6.09
N ILE A 65 -12.77 4.01 -5.30
CA ILE A 65 -11.81 3.84 -4.20
C ILE A 65 -10.39 3.54 -4.70
N TYR A 66 -10.26 2.83 -5.84
CA TYR A 66 -8.94 2.62 -6.44
C TYR A 66 -8.31 3.93 -6.90
N ASP A 67 -9.06 4.74 -7.65
CA ASP A 67 -8.58 6.04 -8.15
C ASP A 67 -8.22 6.98 -6.98
N LEU A 68 -8.98 6.93 -5.88
CA LEU A 68 -8.69 7.71 -4.68
C LEU A 68 -7.37 7.26 -4.03
N VAL A 69 -7.21 5.95 -3.79
CA VAL A 69 -5.99 5.38 -3.18
C VAL A 69 -4.78 5.61 -4.08
N TYR A 70 -4.93 5.45 -5.40
CA TYR A 70 -3.87 5.73 -6.36
C TYR A 70 -3.38 7.17 -6.28
N ARG A 71 -4.31 8.15 -6.28
CA ARG A 71 -3.95 9.58 -6.15
C ARG A 71 -3.26 9.88 -4.82
N ALA A 72 -3.76 9.31 -3.73
CA ALA A 72 -3.17 9.48 -2.41
C ALA A 72 -1.74 8.89 -2.35
N GLN A 73 -1.53 7.72 -2.94
CA GLN A 73 -0.24 7.04 -2.96
C GLN A 73 0.78 7.80 -3.83
N VAL A 74 0.39 8.25 -5.02
CA VAL A 74 1.28 9.04 -5.89
C VAL A 74 1.65 10.36 -5.22
N ALA A 75 0.66 11.12 -4.71
CA ALA A 75 0.92 12.40 -4.06
C ALA A 75 1.83 12.27 -2.83
N ALA A 76 1.63 11.22 -2.00
CA ALA A 76 2.49 10.97 -0.86
C ALA A 76 3.90 10.55 -1.28
N SER A 77 4.04 9.69 -2.29
CA SER A 77 5.36 9.25 -2.79
C SER A 77 6.15 10.40 -3.40
N ASP A 78 5.49 11.29 -4.14
CA ASP A 78 6.14 12.45 -4.78
C ASP A 78 6.56 13.53 -3.76
N ALA A 79 5.84 13.61 -2.63
CA ALA A 79 6.10 14.60 -1.60
C ALA A 79 6.95 14.08 -0.44
N ILE A 80 7.28 12.78 -0.43
CA ILE A 80 8.05 12.19 0.66
C ILE A 80 9.50 12.69 0.63
N ASP A 81 9.90 13.37 1.68
CA ASP A 81 11.27 13.83 1.90
C ASP A 81 11.62 13.73 3.39
N PRO A 82 12.90 13.98 3.79
CA PRO A 82 13.32 13.89 5.19
C PRO A 82 12.59 14.81 6.17
N GLU A 83 11.95 15.87 5.68
CA GLU A 83 11.28 16.86 6.53
C GLU A 83 9.75 16.84 6.43
N PHE A 84 9.17 16.05 5.56
CA PHE A 84 7.76 16.14 5.17
C PHE A 84 6.87 15.07 5.84
N GLU A 85 5.64 15.46 6.16
CA GLU A 85 4.62 14.57 6.73
C GLU A 85 3.84 13.85 5.61
N ALA A 86 4.48 12.89 4.91
CA ALA A 86 3.86 12.17 3.80
C ALA A 86 2.56 11.45 4.18
N ASP A 87 2.44 10.92 5.41
CA ASP A 87 1.19 10.34 5.93
C ASP A 87 0.04 11.34 5.87
N LYS A 88 0.30 12.59 6.25
CA LYS A 88 -0.71 13.63 6.24
C LYS A 88 -1.28 13.89 4.86
N ILE A 89 -0.45 13.91 3.83
CA ILE A 89 -0.89 14.12 2.44
C ILE A 89 -1.85 13.03 2.00
N ALA A 90 -1.46 11.76 2.15
CA ALA A 90 -2.33 10.65 1.77
C ALA A 90 -3.64 10.67 2.57
N ARG A 91 -3.53 10.94 3.86
CA ARG A 91 -4.67 10.96 4.78
C ARG A 91 -5.64 12.10 4.50
N ASP A 92 -5.13 13.30 4.19
CA ASP A 92 -5.96 14.45 3.82
C ASP A 92 -6.74 14.17 2.53
N ILE A 93 -6.09 13.67 1.48
CA ILE A 93 -6.74 13.29 0.21
C ILE A 93 -7.87 12.28 0.43
N ILE A 94 -7.61 11.25 1.24
CA ILE A 94 -8.58 10.20 1.55
C ILE A 94 -9.72 10.76 2.42
N SER A 95 -9.41 11.63 3.38
CA SER A 95 -10.39 12.23 4.30
C SER A 95 -11.30 13.24 3.61
N GLU A 96 -10.76 14.09 2.74
CA GLU A 96 -11.53 15.06 1.94
C GLU A 96 -12.52 14.39 1.00
N ALA A 97 -12.21 13.18 0.54
CA ALA A 97 -13.13 12.35 -0.23
C ALA A 97 -14.18 11.61 0.64
N GLY A 98 -14.16 11.79 1.98
CA GLY A 98 -15.11 11.16 2.90
C GLY A 98 -14.71 9.75 3.37
N PHE A 99 -13.49 9.28 3.06
CA PHE A 99 -13.03 7.92 3.40
C PHE A 99 -12.01 7.87 4.53
N GLY A 100 -11.74 8.96 5.23
CA GLY A 100 -10.71 9.04 6.27
C GLY A 100 -10.83 7.98 7.38
N ALA A 101 -12.06 7.64 7.80
CA ALA A 101 -12.31 6.60 8.80
C ALA A 101 -11.95 5.18 8.32
N PHE A 102 -11.78 4.99 7.02
CA PHE A 102 -11.48 3.71 6.38
C PHE A 102 -10.00 3.52 6.04
N PHE A 103 -9.14 4.48 6.40
CA PHE A 103 -7.68 4.40 6.35
C PHE A 103 -7.13 4.24 7.77
N GLY A 104 -7.16 3.02 8.28
CA GLY A 104 -6.95 2.70 9.69
C GLY A 104 -5.50 2.45 10.14
N HIS A 105 -4.49 2.60 9.26
CA HIS A 105 -3.08 2.37 9.59
C HIS A 105 -2.19 3.56 9.17
N GLY A 106 -0.90 3.51 9.48
CA GLY A 106 0.07 4.51 9.01
C GLY A 106 0.35 4.39 7.52
N LEU A 107 0.98 5.41 6.95
CA LEU A 107 1.33 5.39 5.52
C LEU A 107 2.34 4.31 5.17
N GLY A 108 3.22 3.92 6.13
CA GLY A 108 4.23 2.90 5.87
C GLY A 108 5.22 2.72 7.02
N HIS A 109 6.27 1.97 6.73
CA HIS A 109 7.32 1.58 7.66
C HIS A 109 8.68 1.42 6.97
N GLY A 110 9.75 1.36 7.76
CA GLY A 110 11.07 0.99 7.28
C GLY A 110 11.10 -0.47 6.84
N VAL A 111 11.90 -0.76 5.82
CA VAL A 111 12.18 -2.11 5.33
C VAL A 111 13.68 -2.28 5.19
N GLY A 112 14.21 -3.38 5.73
CA GLY A 112 15.62 -3.72 5.69
C GLY A 112 15.84 -5.21 5.80
N MET A 113 16.60 -5.64 6.80
CA MET A 113 16.73 -7.06 7.12
C MET A 113 15.48 -7.61 7.78
N ASP A 114 14.76 -6.75 8.52
CA ASP A 114 13.42 -7.04 9.00
C ASP A 114 12.39 -6.42 8.05
N ILE A 115 11.24 -7.11 7.88
CA ILE A 115 10.15 -6.60 7.03
C ILE A 115 9.55 -5.31 7.62
N HIS A 116 9.44 -5.22 8.94
CA HIS A 116 9.00 -4.03 9.65
C HIS A 116 10.11 -3.53 10.56
N GLU A 117 10.72 -2.40 10.21
CA GLU A 117 11.71 -1.73 11.05
C GLU A 117 11.46 -0.21 11.10
N ALA A 118 12.26 0.50 11.87
CA ALA A 118 12.21 1.97 11.89
C ALA A 118 12.71 2.55 10.55
N PRO A 119 12.17 3.70 10.12
CA PRO A 119 11.20 4.56 10.81
C PRO A 119 9.75 4.13 10.58
N ARG A 120 8.85 4.56 11.46
CA ARG A 120 7.42 4.47 11.22
C ARG A 120 6.93 5.70 10.45
N VAL A 121 6.41 5.52 9.24
CA VAL A 121 5.84 6.59 8.42
C VAL A 121 4.35 6.72 8.75
N SER A 122 4.02 7.56 9.74
CA SER A 122 2.64 7.75 10.18
C SER A 122 2.47 9.08 10.91
N TYR A 123 1.24 9.55 11.03
CA TYR A 123 0.89 10.73 11.84
C TYR A 123 1.25 10.60 13.34
N LEU A 124 1.47 9.38 13.82
CA LEU A 124 1.98 9.08 15.17
C LEU A 124 3.50 8.93 15.21
N GLY A 125 4.16 8.92 14.06
CA GLY A 125 5.61 8.80 13.95
C GLY A 125 6.30 10.06 14.51
N LYS A 126 7.29 9.86 15.38
CA LYS A 126 8.03 10.96 16.02
C LYS A 126 9.37 11.24 15.36
N GLY A 127 9.72 10.54 14.31
CA GLY A 127 11.02 10.63 13.64
C GLY A 127 10.92 11.31 12.28
N LYS A 128 11.94 12.07 11.91
CA LYS A 128 12.16 12.51 10.55
C LYS A 128 12.74 11.36 9.74
N LEU A 129 12.38 11.27 8.48
CA LEU A 129 13.05 10.37 7.55
C LEU A 129 14.50 10.86 7.34
N ALA A 130 15.40 9.93 7.08
CA ALA A 130 16.80 10.25 6.78
C ALA A 130 17.18 9.68 5.41
N ALA A 131 18.02 10.43 4.69
CA ALA A 131 18.59 9.94 3.44
C ALA A 131 19.31 8.60 3.65
N GLY A 132 19.10 7.66 2.76
CA GLY A 132 19.59 6.28 2.83
C GLY A 132 18.58 5.28 3.40
N GLN A 133 17.48 5.72 4.00
CA GLN A 133 16.43 4.82 4.48
C GLN A 133 15.59 4.27 3.32
N ILE A 134 15.12 3.04 3.50
CA ILE A 134 14.11 2.41 2.64
C ILE A 134 12.82 2.33 3.45
N VAL A 135 11.71 2.83 2.87
CA VAL A 135 10.39 2.83 3.52
C VAL A 135 9.31 2.40 2.54
N THR A 136 8.17 1.93 3.06
CA THR A 136 6.96 1.71 2.25
C THR A 136 6.11 2.98 2.16
N CYS A 137 5.33 3.10 1.10
CA CYS A 137 4.24 4.06 0.94
C CYS A 137 3.01 3.29 0.46
N GLU A 138 2.09 3.01 1.39
CA GLU A 138 1.05 2.00 1.24
C GLU A 138 -0.35 2.46 1.71
N PRO A 139 -0.87 3.61 1.29
CA PRO A 139 -2.20 4.01 1.71
C PRO A 139 -3.25 2.98 1.27
N GLY A 140 -4.32 2.84 2.07
CA GLY A 140 -5.40 1.93 1.76
C GLY A 140 -6.75 2.42 2.26
N VAL A 141 -7.81 1.97 1.60
CA VAL A 141 -9.21 2.19 2.01
C VAL A 141 -9.91 0.84 2.10
N TYR A 142 -10.49 0.54 3.26
CA TYR A 142 -11.07 -0.76 3.59
C TYR A 142 -12.52 -0.60 3.99
N LEU A 143 -13.44 -1.04 3.12
CA LEU A 143 -14.89 -0.91 3.32
C LEU A 143 -15.46 -2.27 3.73
N GLU A 144 -15.81 -2.41 5.02
CA GLU A 144 -16.43 -3.62 5.53
C GLU A 144 -17.68 -4.00 4.71
N GLY A 145 -17.80 -5.28 4.37
CA GLY A 145 -18.89 -5.81 3.55
C GLY A 145 -18.78 -5.54 2.05
N PHE A 146 -17.78 -4.73 1.61
CA PHE A 146 -17.55 -4.46 0.20
C PHE A 146 -16.19 -4.99 -0.28
N GLY A 147 -15.11 -4.48 0.28
CA GLY A 147 -13.75 -4.81 -0.09
C GLY A 147 -12.79 -3.66 0.20
N GLY A 148 -11.52 -3.84 -0.13
CA GLY A 148 -10.49 -2.85 0.12
C GLY A 148 -9.52 -2.71 -1.03
N VAL A 149 -8.83 -1.57 -1.05
CA VAL A 149 -7.75 -1.24 -1.98
C VAL A 149 -6.54 -0.81 -1.16
N ARG A 150 -5.38 -1.40 -1.45
CA ARG A 150 -4.06 -0.92 -1.04
C ARG A 150 -3.15 -0.90 -2.26
N ILE A 151 -2.37 0.17 -2.38
CA ILE A 151 -1.34 0.32 -3.40
C ILE A 151 -0.07 0.70 -2.68
N GLU A 152 0.99 -0.07 -2.88
CA GLU A 152 2.24 0.07 -2.14
C GLU A 152 3.45 0.00 -3.04
N ASP A 153 4.39 0.89 -2.78
CA ASP A 153 5.74 0.86 -3.33
C ASP A 153 6.77 1.03 -2.21
N MET A 154 7.94 0.42 -2.39
CA MET A 154 9.13 0.75 -1.61
C MET A 154 9.80 1.99 -2.18
N LEU A 155 10.23 2.88 -1.29
CA LEU A 155 10.89 4.14 -1.61
C LEU A 155 12.27 4.21 -0.94
N HIS A 156 13.28 4.59 -1.69
CA HIS A 156 14.59 4.98 -1.17
C HIS A 156 14.60 6.49 -0.92
N ILE A 157 14.78 6.88 0.31
CA ILE A 157 14.86 8.30 0.71
C ILE A 157 16.24 8.84 0.32
N THR A 158 16.25 9.90 -0.45
CA THR A 158 17.45 10.61 -0.89
C THR A 158 17.57 11.97 -0.17
N GLN A 159 18.61 12.74 -0.46
CA GLN A 159 18.75 14.09 0.09
C GLN A 159 17.71 15.07 -0.51
N ASN A 160 17.14 14.77 -1.67
CA ASN A 160 16.28 15.67 -2.43
C ASN A 160 14.89 15.04 -2.73
N GLY A 161 14.40 14.14 -1.87
CA GLY A 161 13.12 13.47 -2.06
C GLY A 161 13.26 11.94 -2.02
N ALA A 162 12.48 11.22 -2.80
CA ALA A 162 12.48 9.76 -2.82
C ALA A 162 12.60 9.18 -4.23
N GLN A 163 13.16 7.99 -4.31
CA GLN A 163 13.22 7.17 -5.53
C GLN A 163 12.37 5.92 -5.33
N ILE A 164 11.42 5.66 -6.23
CA ILE A 164 10.62 4.44 -6.24
C ILE A 164 11.51 3.25 -6.62
N LEU A 165 11.57 2.24 -5.77
CA LEU A 165 12.33 1.00 -6.00
C LEU A 165 11.46 -0.08 -6.66
N THR A 166 10.15 -0.10 -6.37
CA THR A 166 9.21 -1.08 -6.92
C THR A 166 9.04 -0.90 -8.42
N GLN A 167 9.46 -1.91 -9.20
CA GLN A 167 9.41 -1.88 -10.68
C GLN A 167 8.11 -2.40 -11.27
N THR A 168 7.30 -3.11 -10.47
CA THR A 168 6.01 -3.67 -10.91
C THR A 168 5.06 -2.54 -11.32
N PRO A 169 4.45 -2.62 -12.52
CA PRO A 169 3.54 -1.58 -12.98
C PRO A 169 2.43 -1.27 -11.95
N LYS A 170 2.15 0.01 -11.82
CA LYS A 170 1.06 0.58 -11.03
C LYS A 170 0.13 1.34 -11.97
N PRO A 171 -0.89 0.68 -12.54
CA PRO A 171 -1.81 1.34 -13.45
C PRO A 171 -2.55 2.49 -12.78
N ALA A 172 -2.74 3.62 -13.51
CA ALA A 172 -3.50 4.76 -13.01
C ALA A 172 -5.01 4.47 -12.88
N THR A 173 -5.48 3.39 -13.48
CA THR A 173 -6.85 2.91 -13.40
C THR A 173 -6.89 1.47 -12.93
N LEU A 174 -7.93 1.07 -12.21
CA LEU A 174 -8.10 -0.29 -11.70
C LEU A 174 -8.02 -1.31 -12.85
N LEU A 175 -7.05 -2.20 -12.76
CA LEU A 175 -6.84 -3.26 -13.74
C LEU A 175 -7.93 -4.34 -13.57
N GLU A 176 -8.60 -4.66 -14.65
CA GLU A 176 -9.55 -5.78 -14.75
C GLU A 176 -8.84 -6.99 -15.37
N ILE A 177 -8.86 -8.14 -14.70
CA ILE A 177 -8.22 -9.40 -15.13
C ILE A 177 -9.24 -10.51 -15.32
#